data_0a54cf701ee516abea8d93c36695d3c2
#
_entry.id   0a54cf701ee516abea8d93c36695d3c2
#
_cell.length_a   1.000
_cell.length_b   1.000
_cell.length_c   1.000
_cell.angle_alpha   90.00
_cell.angle_beta   90.00
_cell.angle_gamma   90.00
#
_symmetry.space_group_name_H-M   'P 1'
#
loop_
_entity.id
_entity.type
_entity.pdbx_description
1 polymer ?
#
loop_
_entity_poly.entity_id
_entity_poly.type
_entity_poly.pdbx_seq_one_letter_code
_entity_poly.pdbx_strand_id
1 'polypeptide(L)'
;MALDARRVLLFRDVARAGSISAAARAVGWTQPAVSQHLARLEREAGGPLLLRGPGGVTPTEAGRALLLRADVVAAELHSAEEELAALTQLRAGRVRLVAFPSAAATLVPEAVSSLAATHAEVEVGLDEAEPPEALAAVAAGDADLALVFGYDGPPEGVGTLTWRRLLTEPVHLVVPPGRRGPGRRGLAALADDDWIGGCVRCRTHLVACCEAAGFTPTVRHTTDDYVVVQNLVARGLGVTVLPASALAAYRHPDVRVVPMTSLGRRHVGLAFRPGADGVPATAALVSQLVAAVPSGP
;
A
#
# COMPACT_ATOMS: atom_id res chain seq x y z
N MET A 1 9.09 4.65 36.06
CA MET A 1 9.57 3.61 35.13
C MET A 1 9.78 4.30 33.79
N ALA A 2 11.00 4.40 33.29
CA ALA A 2 11.28 5.07 32.00
C ALA A 2 11.80 4.02 31.03
N LEU A 3 11.10 3.83 29.89
CA LEU A 3 11.55 2.99 28.78
C LEU A 3 12.69 3.72 28.04
N ASP A 4 13.75 3.00 27.72
CA ASP A 4 14.84 3.52 26.91
C ASP A 4 14.50 3.42 25.42
N ALA A 5 14.46 4.55 24.73
CA ALA A 5 14.04 4.64 23.32
C ALA A 5 14.88 3.73 22.39
N ARG A 6 16.21 3.65 22.63
CA ARG A 6 17.11 2.79 21.83
C ARG A 6 16.73 1.30 21.97
N ARG A 7 16.35 0.87 23.17
CA ARG A 7 15.90 -0.51 23.40
C ARG A 7 14.53 -0.77 22.81
N VAL A 8 13.63 0.22 22.84
CA VAL A 8 12.30 0.13 22.21
C VAL A 8 12.45 -0.02 20.69
N LEU A 9 13.33 0.73 20.05
CA LEU A 9 13.60 0.60 18.62
C LEU A 9 14.24 -0.76 18.27
N LEU A 10 15.21 -1.20 19.07
CA LEU A 10 15.80 -2.53 18.90
C LEU A 10 14.77 -3.66 19.04
N PHE A 11 13.84 -3.54 19.99
CA PHE A 11 12.74 -4.48 20.14
C PHE A 11 11.84 -4.50 18.89
N ARG A 12 11.52 -3.34 18.31
CA ARG A 12 10.78 -3.20 17.06
C ARG A 12 11.47 -3.98 15.94
N ASP A 13 12.77 -3.78 15.75
CA ASP A 13 13.53 -4.44 14.69
C ASP A 13 13.56 -5.97 14.87
N VAL A 14 13.71 -6.44 16.12
CA VAL A 14 13.65 -7.88 16.42
C VAL A 14 12.27 -8.46 16.20
N ALA A 15 11.20 -7.76 16.61
CA ALA A 15 9.82 -8.20 16.43
C ALA A 15 9.44 -8.32 14.95
N ARG A 16 9.90 -7.37 14.12
CA ARG A 16 9.68 -7.37 12.67
C ARG A 16 10.51 -8.43 11.94
N ALA A 17 11.77 -8.61 12.34
CA ALA A 17 12.63 -9.63 11.76
C ALA A 17 12.21 -11.07 12.16
N GLY A 18 11.35 -11.24 13.16
CA GLY A 18 10.94 -12.55 13.69
C GLY A 18 12.10 -13.37 14.26
N SER A 19 13.32 -12.79 14.33
CA SER A 19 14.55 -13.49 14.74
C SER A 19 15.57 -12.51 15.36
N ILE A 20 16.03 -12.84 16.58
CA ILE A 20 17.08 -12.04 17.25
C ILE A 20 18.37 -12.03 16.43
N SER A 21 18.74 -13.18 15.83
CA SER A 21 19.96 -13.28 15.03
C SER A 21 19.87 -12.49 13.72
N ALA A 22 18.68 -12.43 13.09
CA ALA A 22 18.46 -11.65 11.88
C ALA A 22 18.54 -10.14 12.20
N ALA A 23 17.86 -9.69 13.23
CA ALA A 23 17.92 -8.29 13.69
C ALA A 23 19.34 -7.89 14.09
N ALA A 24 20.06 -8.73 14.84
CA ALA A 24 21.43 -8.45 15.24
C ALA A 24 22.35 -8.20 14.03
N ARG A 25 22.25 -9.02 12.98
CA ARG A 25 22.97 -8.80 11.72
C ARG A 25 22.61 -7.47 11.05
N ALA A 26 21.31 -7.14 11.01
CA ALA A 26 20.84 -5.91 10.39
C ALA A 26 21.37 -4.64 11.07
N VAL A 27 21.46 -4.65 12.42
CA VAL A 27 21.95 -3.49 13.18
C VAL A 27 23.47 -3.53 13.47
N GLY A 28 24.19 -4.52 12.94
CA GLY A 28 25.65 -4.66 13.13
C GLY A 28 26.07 -5.07 14.55
N TRP A 29 25.18 -5.72 15.31
CA TRP A 29 25.43 -6.15 16.70
C TRP A 29 25.56 -7.67 16.79
N THR A 30 26.10 -8.13 17.94
CA THR A 30 26.11 -9.56 18.26
C THR A 30 24.76 -9.98 18.85
N GLN A 31 24.34 -11.21 18.56
CA GLN A 31 23.08 -11.76 19.11
C GLN A 31 23.01 -11.74 20.65
N PRO A 32 24.09 -12.03 21.41
CA PRO A 32 24.08 -11.88 22.86
C PRO A 32 23.83 -10.43 23.32
N ALA A 33 24.41 -9.43 22.64
CA ALA A 33 24.19 -8.01 22.97
C ALA A 33 22.72 -7.62 22.78
N VAL A 34 22.12 -7.99 21.64
CA VAL A 34 20.69 -7.77 21.38
C VAL A 34 19.83 -8.45 22.44
N SER A 35 20.12 -9.71 22.79
CA SER A 35 19.39 -10.46 23.82
C SER A 35 19.47 -9.79 25.19
N GLN A 36 20.61 -9.22 25.56
CA GLN A 36 20.80 -8.50 26.81
C GLN A 36 19.96 -7.21 26.85
N HIS A 37 19.94 -6.45 25.77
CA HIS A 37 19.12 -5.24 25.66
C HIS A 37 17.62 -5.55 25.73
N LEU A 38 17.16 -6.60 25.06
CA LEU A 38 15.78 -7.06 25.14
C LEU A 38 15.39 -7.48 26.56
N ALA A 39 16.22 -8.29 27.23
CA ALA A 39 15.95 -8.72 28.61
C ALA A 39 15.89 -7.54 29.58
N ARG A 40 16.66 -6.48 29.33
CA ARG A 40 16.58 -5.26 30.13
C ARG A 40 15.29 -4.49 29.86
N LEU A 41 14.88 -4.38 28.59
CA LEU A 41 13.60 -3.75 28.20
C LEU A 41 12.42 -4.51 28.82
N GLU A 42 12.42 -5.84 28.78
CA GLU A 42 11.35 -6.66 29.36
C GLU A 42 11.24 -6.47 30.89
N ARG A 43 12.38 -6.31 31.59
CA ARG A 43 12.37 -5.93 33.00
C ARG A 43 11.82 -4.53 33.24
N GLU A 44 12.17 -3.57 32.40
CA GLU A 44 11.65 -2.19 32.46
C GLU A 44 10.15 -2.13 32.12
N ALA A 45 9.68 -2.99 31.23
CA ALA A 45 8.26 -3.13 30.86
C ALA A 45 7.43 -3.90 31.89
N GLY A 46 8.09 -4.60 32.83
CA GLY A 46 7.43 -5.39 33.86
C GLY A 46 6.96 -6.78 33.43
N GLY A 47 7.40 -7.27 32.26
CA GLY A 47 7.05 -8.58 31.76
C GLY A 47 7.61 -8.91 30.38
N PRO A 48 7.42 -10.14 29.88
CA PRO A 48 7.91 -10.55 28.59
C PRO A 48 7.21 -9.82 27.46
N LEU A 49 7.98 -9.31 26.51
CA LEU A 49 7.50 -8.66 25.29
C LEU A 49 7.56 -9.60 24.08
N LEU A 50 8.41 -10.63 24.14
CA LEU A 50 8.59 -11.61 23.09
C LEU A 50 8.42 -13.05 23.61
N LEU A 51 7.71 -13.88 22.87
CA LEU A 51 7.69 -15.33 23.00
C LEU A 51 8.81 -15.91 22.13
N ARG A 52 9.63 -16.80 22.69
CA ARG A 52 10.72 -17.48 21.99
C ARG A 52 10.35 -18.93 21.71
N GLY A 53 10.50 -19.38 20.48
CA GLY A 53 10.18 -20.75 20.07
C GLY A 53 11.09 -21.24 18.95
N PRO A 54 10.90 -22.51 18.51
CA PRO A 54 11.70 -23.09 17.43
C PRO A 54 11.60 -22.32 16.10
N GLY A 55 10.50 -21.57 15.89
CA GLY A 55 10.27 -20.76 14.69
C GLY A 55 10.78 -19.30 14.81
N GLY A 56 11.49 -18.95 15.91
CA GLY A 56 11.97 -17.58 16.11
C GLY A 56 11.32 -16.88 17.30
N VAL A 57 10.99 -15.59 17.12
CA VAL A 57 10.35 -14.78 18.17
C VAL A 57 9.04 -14.17 17.66
N THR A 58 8.02 -14.12 18.52
CA THR A 58 6.74 -13.47 18.25
C THR A 58 6.36 -12.53 19.39
N PRO A 59 5.76 -11.35 19.13
CA PRO A 59 5.35 -10.44 20.20
C PRO A 59 4.24 -11.02 21.07
N THR A 60 4.33 -10.81 22.40
CA THR A 60 3.23 -11.01 23.35
C THR A 60 2.14 -9.95 23.10
N GLU A 61 1.02 -9.98 23.86
CA GLU A 61 0.01 -8.92 23.82
C GLU A 61 0.63 -7.55 24.21
N ALA A 62 1.42 -7.51 25.31
CA ALA A 62 2.18 -6.33 25.71
C ALA A 62 3.21 -5.94 24.64
N GLY A 63 3.86 -6.92 24.01
CA GLY A 63 4.79 -6.70 22.90
C GLY A 63 4.10 -6.06 21.69
N ARG A 64 2.90 -6.52 21.29
CA ARG A 64 2.14 -5.90 20.20
C ARG A 64 1.75 -4.46 20.51
N ALA A 65 1.30 -4.18 21.74
CA ALA A 65 1.00 -2.82 22.17
C ALA A 65 2.23 -1.90 22.12
N LEU A 66 3.39 -2.40 22.57
CA LEU A 66 4.65 -1.64 22.52
C LEU A 66 5.13 -1.47 21.06
N LEU A 67 4.97 -2.47 20.20
CA LEU A 67 5.39 -2.42 18.80
C LEU A 67 4.70 -1.28 18.05
N LEU A 68 3.39 -1.11 18.23
CA LEU A 68 2.63 0.00 17.65
C LEU A 68 3.20 1.38 18.07
N ARG A 69 3.65 1.51 19.33
CA ARG A 69 4.27 2.75 19.81
C ARG A 69 5.71 2.92 19.34
N ALA A 70 6.45 1.82 19.23
CA ALA A 70 7.82 1.81 18.70
C ALA A 70 7.85 2.24 17.23
N ASP A 71 6.84 1.84 16.43
CA ASP A 71 6.70 2.27 15.05
C ASP A 71 6.48 3.78 14.94
N VAL A 72 5.63 4.37 15.78
CA VAL A 72 5.42 5.81 15.82
C VAL A 72 6.73 6.55 16.21
N VAL A 73 7.44 6.09 17.24
CA VAL A 73 8.72 6.70 17.66
C VAL A 73 9.76 6.64 16.54
N ALA A 74 9.85 5.51 15.83
CA ALA A 74 10.76 5.36 14.70
C ALA A 74 10.42 6.33 13.56
N ALA A 75 9.13 6.48 13.26
CA ALA A 75 8.62 7.38 12.24
C ALA A 75 8.94 8.86 12.57
N GLU A 76 8.73 9.28 13.82
CA GLU A 76 9.03 10.65 14.26
C GLU A 76 10.53 10.97 14.22
N LEU A 77 11.39 10.02 14.64
CA LEU A 77 12.83 10.18 14.53
C LEU A 77 13.28 10.32 13.09
N HIS A 78 12.72 9.51 12.20
CA HIS A 78 13.03 9.60 10.77
C HIS A 78 12.58 10.96 10.17
N SER A 79 11.38 11.44 10.50
CA SER A 79 10.91 12.77 10.09
C SER A 79 11.83 13.89 10.58
N ALA A 80 12.32 13.79 11.82
CA ALA A 80 13.25 14.76 12.35
C ALA A 80 14.62 14.74 11.63
N GLU A 81 15.11 13.56 11.26
CA GLU A 81 16.35 13.41 10.47
C GLU A 81 16.20 14.06 9.09
N GLU A 82 15.05 13.85 8.42
CA GLU A 82 14.74 14.45 7.12
C GLU A 82 14.64 15.98 7.21
N GLU A 83 13.97 16.51 8.25
CA GLU A 83 13.84 17.94 8.47
C GLU A 83 15.21 18.60 8.73
N LEU A 84 16.05 17.97 9.54
CA LEU A 84 17.42 18.43 9.78
C LEU A 84 18.29 18.38 8.52
N ALA A 85 18.16 17.32 7.72
CA ALA A 85 18.86 17.21 6.43
C ALA A 85 18.42 18.32 5.47
N ALA A 86 17.12 18.64 5.41
CA ALA A 86 16.60 19.74 4.62
C ALA A 86 17.14 21.11 5.06
N LEU A 87 17.19 21.35 6.38
CA LEU A 87 17.71 22.60 6.95
C LEU A 87 19.22 22.78 6.77
N THR A 88 19.99 21.69 6.75
CA THR A 88 21.46 21.73 6.57
C THR A 88 21.92 21.83 5.13
N GLN A 89 21.04 22.09 4.16
CA GLN A 89 21.32 22.23 2.72
C GLN A 89 21.99 20.97 2.09
N LEU A 90 21.78 19.82 2.65
CA LEU A 90 22.02 18.57 1.95
C LEU A 90 20.96 18.48 0.83
N ARG A 91 21.33 18.92 -0.39
CA ARG A 91 20.46 19.00 -1.56
C ARG A 91 20.00 17.65 -2.10
N ALA A 92 20.40 16.56 -1.49
CA ALA A 92 20.03 15.20 -1.86
C ALA A 92 18.97 14.69 -0.87
N GLY A 93 17.72 14.66 -1.29
CA GLY A 93 16.65 14.01 -0.55
C GLY A 93 16.36 12.62 -1.13
N ARG A 94 16.01 11.66 -0.28
CA ARG A 94 15.47 10.36 -0.70
C ARG A 94 14.02 10.26 -0.24
N VAL A 95 13.12 9.87 -1.16
CA VAL A 95 11.71 9.63 -0.87
C VAL A 95 11.39 8.17 -1.13
N ARG A 96 10.85 7.47 -0.14
CA ARG A 96 10.39 6.09 -0.25
C ARG A 96 8.90 6.10 -0.52
N LEU A 97 8.54 5.78 -1.76
CA LEU A 97 7.16 5.71 -2.22
C LEU A 97 6.70 4.25 -2.26
N VAL A 98 5.53 3.99 -1.70
CA VAL A 98 4.83 2.71 -1.89
C VAL A 98 3.58 2.95 -2.72
N ALA A 99 3.33 2.11 -3.73
CA ALA A 99 2.18 2.28 -4.60
C ALA A 99 1.56 0.93 -4.97
N PHE A 100 0.24 0.89 -5.14
CA PHE A 100 -0.44 -0.29 -5.67
C PHE A 100 -0.20 -0.41 -7.19
N PRO A 101 -0.28 -1.64 -7.78
CA PRO A 101 0.18 -1.93 -9.14
C PRO A 101 -0.27 -0.95 -10.22
N SER A 102 -1.58 -0.63 -10.29
CA SER A 102 -2.07 0.23 -11.37
C SER A 102 -1.66 1.71 -11.21
N ALA A 103 -1.36 2.20 -9.99
CA ALA A 103 -0.79 3.53 -9.79
C ALA A 103 0.72 3.53 -10.08
N ALA A 104 1.43 2.47 -9.67
CA ALA A 104 2.83 2.27 -9.98
C ALA A 104 3.09 2.26 -11.50
N ALA A 105 2.16 1.70 -12.27
CA ALA A 105 2.28 1.63 -13.73
C ALA A 105 1.80 2.89 -14.48
N THR A 106 1.08 3.82 -13.82
CA THR A 106 0.49 5.00 -14.50
C THR A 106 1.00 6.32 -13.93
N LEU A 107 0.63 6.66 -12.70
CA LEU A 107 0.96 7.96 -12.10
C LEU A 107 2.44 8.09 -11.74
N VAL A 108 3.05 7.01 -11.22
CA VAL A 108 4.41 7.07 -10.68
C VAL A 108 5.47 7.33 -11.76
N PRO A 109 5.48 6.66 -12.93
CA PRO A 109 6.50 6.91 -13.94
C PRO A 109 6.51 8.36 -14.43
N GLU A 110 5.35 8.95 -14.66
CA GLU A 110 5.22 10.35 -15.08
C GLU A 110 5.74 11.31 -14.00
N ALA A 111 5.30 11.10 -12.74
CA ALA A 111 5.71 11.95 -11.63
C ALA A 111 7.22 11.86 -11.34
N VAL A 112 7.79 10.65 -11.34
CA VAL A 112 9.22 10.44 -11.10
C VAL A 112 10.08 10.99 -12.26
N SER A 113 9.65 10.81 -13.50
CA SER A 113 10.33 11.38 -14.67
C SER A 113 10.35 12.91 -14.61
N SER A 114 9.21 13.53 -14.29
CA SER A 114 9.11 14.99 -14.14
C SER A 114 9.93 15.51 -12.96
N LEU A 115 9.96 14.76 -11.84
CA LEU A 115 10.78 15.10 -10.68
C LEU A 115 12.27 15.06 -11.04
N ALA A 116 12.73 14.01 -11.71
CA ALA A 116 14.13 13.86 -12.12
C ALA A 116 14.59 14.99 -13.05
N ALA A 117 13.70 15.52 -13.89
CA ALA A 117 14.01 16.63 -14.77
C ALA A 117 14.16 17.98 -14.03
N THR A 118 13.48 18.15 -12.88
CA THR A 118 13.44 19.42 -12.14
C THR A 118 14.27 19.40 -10.85
N HIS A 119 14.47 18.21 -10.27
CA HIS A 119 15.17 17.98 -9.00
C HIS A 119 16.04 16.72 -9.12
N ALA A 120 17.07 16.78 -9.96
CA ALA A 120 17.94 15.64 -10.27
C ALA A 120 18.67 15.07 -9.02
N GLU A 121 18.74 15.83 -7.94
CA GLU A 121 19.34 15.43 -6.67
C GLU A 121 18.39 14.63 -5.76
N VAL A 122 17.10 14.54 -6.10
CA VAL A 122 16.12 13.79 -5.32
C VAL A 122 16.02 12.35 -5.83
N GLU A 123 16.34 11.41 -4.98
CA GLU A 123 16.21 9.96 -5.25
C GLU A 123 14.82 9.47 -4.83
N VAL A 124 14.12 8.76 -5.70
CA VAL A 124 12.84 8.11 -5.38
C VAL A 124 13.01 6.60 -5.42
N GLY A 125 12.82 5.95 -4.25
CA GLY A 125 12.66 4.51 -4.16
C GLY A 125 11.17 4.16 -4.31
N LEU A 126 10.85 3.17 -5.14
CA LEU A 126 9.49 2.66 -5.33
C LEU A 126 9.40 1.21 -4.88
N ASP A 127 8.46 0.93 -3.99
CA ASP A 127 8.02 -0.41 -3.65
C ASP A 127 6.55 -0.60 -4.03
N GLU A 128 6.18 -1.82 -4.42
CA GLU A 128 4.81 -2.14 -4.77
C GLU A 128 4.12 -2.86 -3.61
N ALA A 129 2.98 -2.32 -3.15
CA ALA A 129 2.13 -2.96 -2.14
C ALA A 129 0.68 -2.45 -2.23
N GLU A 130 -0.25 -3.29 -1.79
CA GLU A 130 -1.66 -2.93 -1.66
C GLU A 130 -1.89 -1.98 -0.46
N PRO A 131 -3.04 -1.24 -0.41
CA PRO A 131 -3.25 -0.22 0.60
C PRO A 131 -3.03 -0.61 2.06
N PRO A 132 -3.38 -1.81 2.56
CA PRO A 132 -3.14 -2.14 3.97
C PRO A 132 -1.65 -2.15 4.32
N GLU A 133 -0.83 -2.79 3.48
CA GLU A 133 0.62 -2.90 3.65
C GLU A 133 1.29 -1.55 3.42
N ALA A 134 0.84 -0.80 2.39
CA ALA A 134 1.35 0.54 2.08
C ALA A 134 1.09 1.53 3.24
N LEU A 135 -0.12 1.54 3.82
CA LEU A 135 -0.46 2.35 4.98
C LEU A 135 0.35 1.96 6.21
N ALA A 136 0.55 0.65 6.44
CA ALA A 136 1.38 0.16 7.53
C ALA A 136 2.84 0.61 7.38
N ALA A 137 3.41 0.56 6.18
CA ALA A 137 4.77 1.03 5.91
C ALA A 137 4.95 2.52 6.20
N VAL A 138 3.97 3.37 5.80
CA VAL A 138 4.01 4.80 6.12
C VAL A 138 3.87 5.06 7.62
N ALA A 139 2.91 4.39 8.28
CA ALA A 139 2.71 4.55 9.73
C ALA A 139 3.94 4.13 10.54
N ALA A 140 4.67 3.15 10.05
CA ALA A 140 5.88 2.63 10.68
C ALA A 140 7.16 3.43 10.37
N GLY A 141 7.09 4.39 9.43
CA GLY A 141 8.24 5.14 8.97
C GLY A 141 9.15 4.38 8.00
N ASP A 142 8.71 3.26 7.46
CA ASP A 142 9.44 2.50 6.45
C ASP A 142 9.25 3.10 5.04
N ALA A 143 8.15 3.87 4.85
CA ALA A 143 7.89 4.68 3.67
C ALA A 143 7.51 6.12 4.06
N ASP A 144 7.70 7.04 3.15
CA ASP A 144 7.39 8.47 3.33
C ASP A 144 6.04 8.83 2.75
N LEU A 145 5.71 8.24 1.61
CA LEU A 145 4.45 8.39 0.89
C LEU A 145 3.89 7.03 0.48
N ALA A 146 2.57 6.91 0.49
CA ALA A 146 1.87 5.81 -0.16
C ALA A 146 0.80 6.32 -1.12
N LEU A 147 0.74 5.74 -2.32
CA LEU A 147 -0.44 5.80 -3.16
C LEU A 147 -1.39 4.68 -2.73
N VAL A 148 -2.60 5.06 -2.34
CA VAL A 148 -3.61 4.15 -1.81
C VAL A 148 -4.99 4.45 -2.40
N PHE A 149 -5.93 3.52 -2.27
CA PHE A 149 -7.28 3.71 -2.77
C PHE A 149 -8.36 3.15 -1.83
N GLY A 150 -9.56 3.72 -1.96
CA GLY A 150 -10.80 3.22 -1.38
C GLY A 150 -11.95 3.36 -2.35
N TYR A 151 -13.06 2.65 -2.13
CA TYR A 151 -14.25 2.70 -3.00
C TYR A 151 -15.29 3.70 -2.49
N ASP A 152 -15.46 3.83 -1.18
CA ASP A 152 -16.46 4.70 -0.55
C ASP A 152 -15.84 5.94 0.13
N GLY A 153 -14.61 6.29 -0.24
CA GLY A 153 -13.85 7.38 0.36
C GLY A 153 -12.40 7.01 0.62
N PRO A 154 -11.78 7.50 1.71
CA PRO A 154 -10.47 7.10 2.15
C PRO A 154 -10.40 5.57 2.36
N PRO A 155 -9.24 4.92 2.11
CA PRO A 155 -9.10 3.52 2.43
C PRO A 155 -9.22 3.31 3.95
N GLU A 156 -9.75 2.16 4.35
CA GLU A 156 -9.68 1.73 5.74
C GLU A 156 -8.22 1.64 6.22
N GLY A 157 -7.98 1.97 7.48
CA GLY A 157 -6.65 1.91 8.07
C GLY A 157 -5.79 3.16 7.90
N VAL A 158 -6.33 4.26 7.35
CA VAL A 158 -5.64 5.56 7.30
C VAL A 158 -5.21 6.02 8.72
N GLY A 159 -6.04 5.78 9.73
CA GLY A 159 -5.69 6.06 11.13
C GLY A 159 -5.29 7.52 11.35
N THR A 160 -4.06 7.73 11.83
CA THR A 160 -3.49 9.07 12.10
C THR A 160 -2.79 9.69 10.90
N LEU A 161 -2.71 8.96 9.76
CA LEU A 161 -2.09 9.48 8.56
C LEU A 161 -2.96 10.55 7.91
N THR A 162 -2.33 11.49 7.24
CA THR A 162 -3.01 12.42 6.35
C THR A 162 -3.35 11.70 5.05
N TRP A 163 -4.61 11.80 4.61
CA TRP A 163 -5.01 11.31 3.30
C TRP A 163 -5.44 12.47 2.41
N ARG A 164 -4.84 12.55 1.21
CA ARG A 164 -5.15 13.56 0.21
C ARG A 164 -5.61 12.88 -1.08
N ARG A 165 -6.87 13.04 -1.44
CA ARG A 165 -7.40 12.50 -2.70
C ARG A 165 -6.76 13.18 -3.89
N LEU A 166 -6.28 12.39 -4.86
CA LEU A 166 -5.73 12.84 -6.14
C LEU A 166 -6.78 12.78 -7.24
N LEU A 167 -7.39 11.63 -7.41
CA LEU A 167 -8.38 11.41 -8.47
C LEU A 167 -9.50 10.47 -8.05
N THR A 168 -10.54 10.43 -8.86
CA THR A 168 -11.62 9.46 -8.75
C THR A 168 -11.85 8.84 -10.12
N GLU A 169 -11.71 7.53 -10.22
CA GLU A 169 -11.80 6.80 -11.48
C GLU A 169 -12.94 5.78 -11.47
N PRO A 170 -13.56 5.51 -12.64
CA PRO A 170 -14.60 4.48 -12.77
C PRO A 170 -13.98 3.08 -12.70
N VAL A 171 -14.81 2.13 -12.24
CA VAL A 171 -14.55 0.70 -12.37
C VAL A 171 -15.38 0.15 -13.54
N HIS A 172 -14.77 -0.68 -14.37
CA HIS A 172 -15.38 -1.22 -15.58
C HIS A 172 -15.48 -2.73 -15.51
N LEU A 173 -16.55 -3.28 -16.07
CA LEU A 173 -16.66 -4.70 -16.33
C LEU A 173 -15.78 -5.06 -17.54
N VAL A 174 -15.04 -6.17 -17.43
CA VAL A 174 -14.21 -6.72 -18.52
C VAL A 174 -14.68 -8.14 -18.81
N VAL A 175 -15.02 -8.38 -20.07
CA VAL A 175 -15.59 -9.65 -20.52
C VAL A 175 -14.83 -10.21 -21.72
N PRO A 176 -14.95 -11.52 -22.00
CA PRO A 176 -14.33 -12.16 -23.15
C PRO A 176 -14.78 -11.57 -24.50
N PRO A 177 -14.01 -11.80 -25.57
CA PRO A 177 -14.37 -11.39 -26.90
C PRO A 177 -15.69 -12.06 -27.34
N GLY A 178 -16.51 -11.35 -28.12
CA GLY A 178 -17.79 -11.84 -28.57
C GLY A 178 -18.93 -11.89 -27.55
N ARG A 179 -18.61 -11.79 -26.25
CA ARG A 179 -19.65 -11.73 -25.22
C ARG A 179 -20.38 -10.40 -25.26
N ARG A 180 -21.72 -10.47 -25.32
CA ARG A 180 -22.56 -9.27 -25.22
C ARG A 180 -22.52 -8.72 -23.81
N GLY A 181 -22.52 -7.39 -23.68
CA GLY A 181 -22.65 -6.73 -22.38
C GLY A 181 -23.93 -7.12 -21.67
N PRO A 182 -24.03 -6.91 -20.34
CA PRO A 182 -25.14 -7.42 -19.51
C PRO A 182 -26.51 -6.80 -19.82
N GLY A 183 -26.57 -5.77 -20.68
CA GLY A 183 -27.82 -5.12 -21.07
C GLY A 183 -28.59 -4.54 -19.88
N ARG A 184 -29.93 -4.57 -19.95
CA ARG A 184 -30.82 -4.01 -18.91
C ARG A 184 -30.77 -4.79 -17.59
N ARG A 185 -30.32 -6.04 -17.58
CA ARG A 185 -30.23 -6.86 -16.38
C ARG A 185 -29.03 -6.49 -15.51
N GLY A 186 -28.11 -5.67 -16.02
CA GLY A 186 -26.92 -5.27 -15.29
C GLY A 186 -26.08 -6.47 -14.84
N LEU A 187 -25.41 -6.37 -13.69
CA LEU A 187 -24.55 -7.44 -13.15
C LEU A 187 -25.31 -8.77 -12.97
N ALA A 188 -26.61 -8.75 -12.69
CA ALA A 188 -27.42 -9.96 -12.51
C ALA A 188 -27.45 -10.88 -13.77
N ALA A 189 -27.09 -10.36 -14.95
CA ALA A 189 -26.92 -11.16 -16.17
C ALA A 189 -25.66 -12.05 -16.16
N LEU A 190 -24.79 -11.86 -15.17
CA LEU A 190 -23.48 -12.53 -15.02
C LEU A 190 -23.43 -13.44 -13.79
N ALA A 191 -24.60 -13.77 -13.22
CA ALA A 191 -24.69 -14.57 -11.99
C ALA A 191 -24.11 -15.99 -12.18
N ASP A 192 -24.23 -16.56 -13.37
CA ASP A 192 -23.74 -17.91 -13.69
C ASP A 192 -22.32 -17.89 -14.28
N ASP A 193 -21.67 -16.71 -14.36
CA ASP A 193 -20.30 -16.62 -14.86
C ASP A 193 -19.27 -16.93 -13.78
N ASP A 194 -18.15 -17.48 -14.21
CA ASP A 194 -16.95 -17.53 -13.37
C ASP A 194 -16.31 -16.14 -13.30
N TRP A 195 -15.86 -15.75 -12.11
CA TRP A 195 -15.27 -14.46 -11.87
C TRP A 195 -13.78 -14.59 -11.56
N ILE A 196 -13.03 -13.57 -11.97
CA ILE A 196 -11.60 -13.40 -11.65
C ILE A 196 -11.49 -12.22 -10.70
N GLY A 197 -11.03 -12.48 -9.46
CA GLY A 197 -10.84 -11.48 -8.43
C GLY A 197 -9.43 -10.89 -8.48
N GLY A 198 -9.32 -9.60 -8.09
CA GLY A 198 -8.06 -8.94 -7.80
C GLY A 198 -7.63 -9.11 -6.35
N CYS A 199 -6.93 -8.10 -5.81
CA CYS A 199 -6.54 -8.02 -4.40
C CYS A 199 -7.74 -8.14 -3.45
N VAL A 200 -7.47 -8.32 -2.17
CA VAL A 200 -8.52 -8.48 -1.15
C VAL A 200 -9.56 -7.35 -1.23
N ARG A 201 -9.13 -6.09 -1.33
CA ARG A 201 -10.04 -4.92 -1.42
C ARG A 201 -10.86 -4.92 -2.71
N CYS A 202 -10.21 -5.21 -3.83
CA CYS A 202 -10.89 -5.28 -5.13
C CYS A 202 -11.92 -6.40 -5.16
N ARG A 203 -11.58 -7.56 -4.56
CA ARG A 203 -12.50 -8.70 -4.45
C ARG A 203 -13.67 -8.40 -3.50
N THR A 204 -13.42 -7.76 -2.36
CA THR A 204 -14.50 -7.34 -1.44
C THR A 204 -15.48 -6.40 -2.13
N HIS A 205 -14.98 -5.42 -2.87
CA HIS A 205 -15.81 -4.51 -3.66
C HIS A 205 -16.61 -5.24 -4.76
N LEU A 206 -15.97 -6.14 -5.50
CA LEU A 206 -16.62 -6.98 -6.49
C LEU A 206 -17.79 -7.78 -5.88
N VAL A 207 -17.54 -8.46 -4.77
CA VAL A 207 -18.56 -9.26 -4.08
C VAL A 207 -19.72 -8.37 -3.65
N ALA A 208 -19.46 -7.23 -3.03
CA ALA A 208 -20.51 -6.28 -2.62
C ALA A 208 -21.36 -5.78 -3.80
N CYS A 209 -20.73 -5.49 -4.96
CA CYS A 209 -21.46 -5.11 -6.17
C CYS A 209 -22.35 -6.23 -6.70
N CYS A 210 -21.89 -7.48 -6.66
CA CYS A 210 -22.65 -8.64 -7.10
C CYS A 210 -23.82 -8.96 -6.14
N GLU A 211 -23.59 -8.88 -4.82
CA GLU A 211 -24.62 -9.05 -3.79
C GLU A 211 -25.70 -7.98 -3.90
N ALA A 212 -25.34 -6.73 -4.15
CA ALA A 212 -26.29 -5.65 -4.44
C ALA A 212 -27.11 -5.90 -5.73
N ALA A 213 -26.56 -6.70 -6.66
CA ALA A 213 -27.28 -7.15 -7.87
C ALA A 213 -28.07 -8.46 -7.68
N GLY A 214 -28.08 -9.02 -6.45
CA GLY A 214 -28.90 -10.17 -6.05
C GLY A 214 -28.24 -11.54 -6.24
N PHE A 215 -26.90 -11.63 -6.35
CA PHE A 215 -26.18 -12.90 -6.42
C PHE A 215 -24.81 -12.86 -5.78
N THR A 216 -24.28 -14.01 -5.37
CA THR A 216 -22.91 -14.18 -4.90
C THR A 216 -22.04 -14.69 -6.05
N PRO A 217 -20.92 -14.01 -6.40
CA PRO A 217 -20.09 -14.42 -7.53
C PRO A 217 -19.26 -15.67 -7.22
N THR A 218 -19.12 -16.56 -8.19
CA THR A 218 -18.18 -17.69 -8.11
C THR A 218 -16.80 -17.21 -8.54
N VAL A 219 -15.92 -16.86 -7.57
CA VAL A 219 -14.55 -16.42 -7.86
C VAL A 219 -13.64 -17.65 -7.99
N ARG A 220 -13.25 -17.98 -9.23
CA ARG A 220 -12.40 -19.15 -9.52
C ARG A 220 -10.91 -18.83 -9.51
N HIS A 221 -10.53 -17.63 -9.90
CA HIS A 221 -9.14 -17.20 -9.99
C HIS A 221 -8.96 -15.90 -9.19
N THR A 222 -7.79 -15.76 -8.55
CA THR A 222 -7.44 -14.55 -7.82
C THR A 222 -5.99 -14.19 -8.14
N THR A 223 -5.76 -12.96 -8.61
CA THR A 223 -4.42 -12.41 -8.85
C THR A 223 -4.50 -10.88 -8.89
N ASP A 224 -3.48 -10.22 -8.38
CA ASP A 224 -3.37 -8.75 -8.38
C ASP A 224 -2.80 -8.22 -9.71
N ASP A 225 -2.21 -9.10 -10.52
CA ASP A 225 -1.66 -8.79 -11.82
C ASP A 225 -2.78 -8.64 -12.87
N TYR A 226 -3.11 -7.40 -13.21
CA TYR A 226 -4.15 -7.08 -14.18
C TYR A 226 -3.78 -7.48 -15.62
N VAL A 227 -2.52 -7.81 -15.92
CA VAL A 227 -2.12 -8.41 -17.19
C VAL A 227 -2.56 -9.88 -17.23
N VAL A 228 -2.28 -10.62 -16.16
CA VAL A 228 -2.74 -12.01 -16.00
C VAL A 228 -4.26 -12.08 -16.01
N VAL A 229 -4.93 -11.20 -15.25
CA VAL A 229 -6.40 -11.10 -15.23
C VAL A 229 -6.97 -10.97 -16.64
N GLN A 230 -6.48 -10.02 -17.44
CA GLN A 230 -6.98 -9.78 -18.79
C GLN A 230 -6.66 -10.93 -19.75
N ASN A 231 -5.53 -11.60 -19.60
CA ASN A 231 -5.20 -12.81 -20.34
C ASN A 231 -6.15 -13.97 -20.05
N LEU A 232 -6.58 -14.16 -18.79
CA LEU A 232 -7.57 -15.16 -18.43
C LEU A 232 -8.94 -14.82 -19.03
N VAL A 233 -9.36 -13.55 -18.95
CA VAL A 233 -10.62 -13.07 -19.56
C VAL A 233 -10.60 -13.27 -21.08
N ALA A 234 -9.51 -12.89 -21.76
CA ALA A 234 -9.39 -13.04 -23.21
C ALA A 234 -9.57 -14.51 -23.68
N ARG A 235 -9.22 -15.46 -22.84
CA ARG A 235 -9.39 -16.92 -23.09
C ARG A 235 -10.75 -17.48 -22.64
N GLY A 236 -11.68 -16.63 -22.18
CA GLY A 236 -13.01 -17.06 -21.76
C GLY A 236 -13.07 -17.79 -20.42
N LEU A 237 -12.03 -17.64 -19.56
CA LEU A 237 -11.96 -18.31 -18.26
C LEU A 237 -12.72 -17.58 -17.15
N GLY A 238 -13.40 -16.49 -17.48
CA GLY A 238 -14.24 -15.73 -16.57
C GLY A 238 -14.40 -14.27 -16.99
N VAL A 239 -15.07 -13.53 -16.13
CA VAL A 239 -15.27 -12.08 -16.25
C VAL A 239 -14.63 -11.40 -15.03
N THR A 240 -14.34 -10.10 -15.11
CA THR A 240 -13.73 -9.34 -14.00
C THR A 240 -14.18 -7.89 -14.02
N VAL A 241 -13.79 -7.17 -12.97
CA VAL A 241 -13.90 -5.70 -12.92
C VAL A 241 -12.50 -5.11 -12.74
N LEU A 242 -12.20 -4.07 -13.52
CA LEU A 242 -10.91 -3.36 -13.44
C LEU A 242 -11.14 -1.85 -13.40
N PRO A 243 -10.32 -1.11 -12.62
CA PRO A 243 -10.34 0.34 -12.62
C PRO A 243 -9.75 0.91 -13.93
N ALA A 244 -10.11 2.14 -14.25
CA ALA A 244 -9.66 2.80 -15.48
C ALA A 244 -8.14 2.85 -15.60
N SER A 245 -7.41 3.09 -14.50
CA SER A 245 -5.94 3.13 -14.50
C SER A 245 -5.30 1.79 -14.88
N ALA A 246 -5.84 0.64 -14.42
CA ALA A 246 -5.34 -0.67 -14.83
C ALA A 246 -5.53 -0.92 -16.33
N LEU A 247 -6.66 -0.44 -16.88
CA LEU A 247 -6.96 -0.52 -18.32
C LEU A 247 -6.14 0.48 -19.15
N ALA A 248 -5.70 1.60 -18.55
CA ALA A 248 -4.80 2.56 -19.19
C ALA A 248 -3.35 2.03 -19.21
N ALA A 249 -2.92 1.36 -18.13
CA ALA A 249 -1.59 0.77 -18.05
C ALA A 249 -1.41 -0.40 -19.03
N TYR A 250 -2.43 -1.25 -19.14
CA TYR A 250 -2.43 -2.36 -20.08
C TYR A 250 -3.88 -2.70 -20.48
N ARG A 251 -4.08 -2.91 -21.77
CA ARG A 251 -5.33 -3.38 -22.34
C ARG A 251 -5.09 -4.50 -23.35
N HIS A 252 -5.55 -5.69 -22.99
CA HIS A 252 -5.48 -6.82 -23.92
C HIS A 252 -6.43 -6.57 -25.13
N PRO A 253 -5.98 -6.77 -26.39
CA PRO A 253 -6.77 -6.46 -27.58
C PRO A 253 -8.08 -7.26 -27.66
N ASP A 254 -8.08 -8.48 -27.15
CA ASP A 254 -9.22 -9.40 -27.24
C ASP A 254 -10.18 -9.32 -26.04
N VAL A 255 -10.04 -8.35 -25.13
CA VAL A 255 -11.04 -8.14 -24.10
C VAL A 255 -11.99 -7.01 -24.46
N ARG A 256 -13.23 -7.14 -24.02
CA ARG A 256 -14.23 -6.08 -24.14
C ARG A 256 -14.44 -5.41 -22.80
N VAL A 257 -14.24 -4.10 -22.77
CA VAL A 257 -14.52 -3.23 -21.61
C VAL A 257 -15.93 -2.68 -21.73
N VAL A 258 -16.72 -2.85 -20.67
CA VAL A 258 -18.11 -2.40 -20.59
C VAL A 258 -18.24 -1.42 -19.42
N PRO A 259 -18.48 -0.13 -19.67
CA PRO A 259 -18.75 0.83 -18.61
C PRO A 259 -20.06 0.47 -17.87
N MET A 260 -19.99 0.51 -16.53
CA MET A 260 -21.15 0.25 -15.67
C MET A 260 -21.12 1.15 -14.43
N THR A 261 -22.14 2.00 -14.30
CA THR A 261 -22.23 2.90 -13.13
C THR A 261 -22.48 2.15 -11.81
N SER A 262 -23.10 0.97 -11.88
CA SER A 262 -23.35 0.10 -10.71
C SER A 262 -22.07 -0.49 -10.09
N LEU A 263 -20.92 -0.41 -10.77
CA LEU A 263 -19.63 -0.81 -10.23
C LEU A 263 -18.95 0.30 -9.41
N GLY A 264 -19.56 1.48 -9.34
CA GLY A 264 -19.05 2.60 -8.56
C GLY A 264 -17.74 3.18 -9.10
N ARG A 265 -17.02 3.83 -8.21
CA ARG A 265 -15.78 4.55 -8.51
C ARG A 265 -14.74 4.25 -7.45
N ARG A 266 -13.46 4.28 -7.84
CA ARG A 266 -12.33 4.18 -6.94
C ARG A 266 -11.75 5.57 -6.67
N HIS A 267 -11.52 5.89 -5.40
CA HIS A 267 -10.88 7.11 -4.96
C HIS A 267 -9.41 6.83 -4.70
N VAL A 268 -8.54 7.39 -5.51
CA VAL A 268 -7.08 7.25 -5.39
C VAL A 268 -6.52 8.50 -4.72
N GLY A 269 -5.60 8.32 -3.80
CA GLY A 269 -4.96 9.43 -3.09
C GLY A 269 -3.63 9.05 -2.47
N LEU A 270 -2.98 10.08 -1.93
CA LEU A 270 -1.75 9.97 -1.16
C LEU A 270 -2.07 9.79 0.32
N ALA A 271 -1.31 8.93 0.98
CA ALA A 271 -1.26 8.83 2.43
C ALA A 271 0.17 9.08 2.90
N PHE A 272 0.32 9.89 3.95
CA PHE A 272 1.61 10.26 4.52
C PHE A 272 1.45 10.67 6.00
N ARG A 273 2.54 10.70 6.75
CA ARG A 273 2.52 11.17 8.13
C ARG A 273 2.24 12.68 8.19
N PRO A 274 1.50 13.18 9.19
CA PRO A 274 1.32 14.62 9.38
C PRO A 274 2.68 15.36 9.35
N GLY A 275 2.79 16.39 8.53
CA GLY A 275 4.01 17.18 8.36
C GLY A 275 5.03 16.64 7.33
N ALA A 276 4.89 15.42 6.84
CA ALA A 276 5.82 14.86 5.84
C ALA A 276 5.78 15.63 4.51
N ASP A 277 4.65 16.25 4.18
CA ASP A 277 4.51 17.15 3.03
C ASP A 277 5.24 18.50 3.20
N GLY A 278 5.78 18.79 4.38
CA GLY A 278 6.69 19.91 4.65
C GLY A 278 8.17 19.59 4.33
N VAL A 279 8.53 18.31 4.19
CA VAL A 279 9.89 17.89 3.79
C VAL A 279 10.09 18.20 2.30
N PRO A 280 11.13 18.99 1.91
CA PRO A 280 11.26 19.50 0.53
C PRO A 280 11.23 18.42 -0.55
N ALA A 281 11.92 17.30 -0.38
CA ALA A 281 11.95 16.20 -1.35
C ALA A 281 10.57 15.54 -1.48
N THR A 282 9.89 15.29 -0.36
CA THR A 282 8.54 14.73 -0.31
C THR A 282 7.53 15.69 -0.92
N ALA A 283 7.60 16.99 -0.59
CA ALA A 283 6.76 18.04 -1.17
C ALA A 283 6.90 18.12 -2.70
N ALA A 284 8.14 18.02 -3.20
CA ALA A 284 8.43 18.02 -4.63
C ALA A 284 7.76 16.80 -5.32
N LEU A 285 7.91 15.58 -4.77
CA LEU A 285 7.26 14.40 -5.32
C LEU A 285 5.73 14.48 -5.25
N VAL A 286 5.17 14.95 -4.14
CA VAL A 286 3.72 15.19 -4.01
C VAL A 286 3.21 16.14 -5.10
N SER A 287 3.95 17.22 -5.38
CA SER A 287 3.59 18.17 -6.44
C SER A 287 3.58 17.51 -7.83
N GLN A 288 4.57 16.67 -8.14
CA GLN A 288 4.62 15.96 -9.41
C GLN A 288 3.50 14.89 -9.52
N LEU A 289 3.20 14.18 -8.43
CA LEU A 289 2.09 13.21 -8.40
C LEU A 289 0.73 13.89 -8.62
N VAL A 290 0.54 15.10 -8.08
CA VAL A 290 -0.66 15.92 -8.35
C VAL A 290 -0.72 16.35 -9.82
N ALA A 291 0.42 16.76 -10.39
CA ALA A 291 0.50 17.20 -11.79
C ALA A 291 0.31 16.03 -12.78
N ALA A 292 0.73 14.82 -12.41
CA ALA A 292 0.58 13.61 -13.22
C ALA A 292 -0.87 13.08 -13.28
N VAL A 293 -1.79 13.65 -12.50
CA VAL A 293 -3.21 13.29 -12.56
C VAL A 293 -3.76 13.69 -13.93
N PRO A 294 -4.31 12.74 -14.73
CA PRO A 294 -4.91 13.07 -16.01
C PRO A 294 -6.01 14.13 -15.83
N SER A 295 -5.93 15.20 -16.64
CA SER A 295 -7.04 16.16 -16.73
C SER A 295 -8.26 15.37 -17.19
N GLY A 296 -9.26 15.19 -16.32
CA GLY A 296 -10.45 14.42 -16.64
C GLY A 296 -11.15 14.94 -17.89
N PRO A 297 -11.90 14.06 -18.61
CA PRO A 297 -12.75 14.48 -19.69
C PRO A 297 -13.89 15.37 -19.20
#